data_b9a40d26135c80cbc118c5dbacad554f
#
_entry.id   b9a40d26135c80cbc118c5dbacad554f
#
_cell.length_a   1.000
_cell.length_b   1.000
_cell.length_c   1.000
_cell.angle_alpha   90.00
_cell.angle_beta   90.00
_cell.angle_gamma   90.00
#
_symmetry.space_group_name_H-M   'P 1'
#
loop_
_entity.id
_entity.type
_entity.pdbx_description
1 polymer ?
#
loop_
_entity_poly.entity_id
_entity_poly.type
_entity_poly.pdbx_seq_one_letter_code
_entity_poly.pdbx_strand_id
1 'polypeptide(L)'
;MKKYYLILSFTIISLISCQDSNNSEIVTIDTHIDINVENFTDSLNYTMNTNTQFNLPNMMEGDLDVAWLVVYTAQGELNEEGFKAAYENAISKFDAIDRLVNEYAPNQVELALSTEDVNRILAKGKKVIMIGVENAYSMGLDTSNVEKFWKRGARYVSLTHNGHNQFSDSNTGEFDRTSMHNGLSDLGKEVIELLNYYGIMIDISHPSKEAIRQMTELSKAPIIASHSSARGLRDHPRNVDDEQLNWIKENGGVIQTTALGFFLTDREDPPANMDDFMDHIDHMVEKIGIDHVGISSDFDGGGGIVGWEDASETMNVTNALRERGYSESEIAKLWGGNLLRVLDEVQEIAAK
;
A
#
# COMPACT_ATOMS: atom_id res chain seq x y z
N MET A 1 -21.91 21.21 -82.26
CA MET A 1 -20.83 20.78 -81.38
C MET A 1 -21.28 20.96 -79.93
N LYS A 2 -21.66 19.85 -79.23
CA LYS A 2 -22.11 19.86 -77.78
C LYS A 2 -20.87 19.62 -76.94
N LYS A 3 -20.52 20.60 -76.08
CA LYS A 3 -19.46 20.46 -75.11
C LYS A 3 -20.04 19.76 -73.85
N TYR A 4 -19.50 18.59 -73.51
CA TYR A 4 -19.77 17.92 -72.24
C TYR A 4 -18.74 18.41 -71.21
N TYR A 5 -19.22 18.95 -70.06
CA TYR A 5 -18.41 19.24 -68.86
C TYR A 5 -18.46 18.03 -67.92
N LEU A 6 -17.31 17.45 -67.68
CA LEU A 6 -17.13 16.37 -66.71
C LEU A 6 -16.92 17.02 -65.39
N ILE A 7 -17.90 16.84 -64.44
CA ILE A 7 -17.76 17.28 -63.07
C ILE A 7 -17.12 16.13 -62.30
N LEU A 8 -15.90 16.34 -61.85
CA LEU A 8 -15.17 15.42 -60.99
C LEU A 8 -15.53 15.75 -59.52
N SER A 9 -16.37 14.91 -58.89
CA SER A 9 -16.68 15.02 -57.48
C SER A 9 -15.55 14.39 -56.68
N PHE A 10 -14.80 15.20 -55.97
CA PHE A 10 -13.83 14.73 -54.94
C PHE A 10 -14.59 14.44 -53.66
N THR A 11 -14.74 13.15 -53.34
CA THR A 11 -15.24 12.72 -52.04
C THR A 11 -14.07 12.73 -51.05
N ILE A 12 -14.07 13.72 -50.17
CA ILE A 12 -13.12 13.77 -49.03
C ILE A 12 -13.64 12.74 -47.99
N ILE A 13 -12.96 11.60 -47.91
CA ILE A 13 -13.14 10.65 -46.77
C ILE A 13 -12.37 11.24 -45.64
N SER A 14 -13.10 11.85 -44.68
CA SER A 14 -12.56 12.20 -43.36
C SER A 14 -12.36 10.93 -42.59
N LEU A 15 -11.14 10.49 -42.44
CA LEU A 15 -10.73 9.49 -41.44
C LEU A 15 -10.89 10.15 -40.09
N ILE A 16 -12.04 9.87 -39.41
CA ILE A 16 -12.18 10.12 -38.00
C ILE A 16 -11.32 9.06 -37.32
N SER A 17 -10.12 9.45 -36.91
CA SER A 17 -9.34 8.70 -35.96
C SER A 17 -10.14 8.72 -34.64
N CYS A 18 -10.77 7.61 -34.29
CA CYS A 18 -11.13 7.38 -32.90
C CYS A 18 -9.82 7.31 -32.11
N GLN A 19 -9.41 8.42 -31.53
CA GLN A 19 -8.55 8.37 -30.36
C GLN A 19 -9.40 7.73 -29.27
N ASP A 20 -9.08 6.48 -28.93
CA ASP A 20 -9.51 5.88 -27.68
C ASP A 20 -8.93 6.75 -26.57
N SER A 21 -9.73 7.67 -26.06
CA SER A 21 -9.43 8.42 -24.84
C SER A 21 -9.78 7.53 -23.65
N ASN A 22 -9.07 6.41 -23.51
CA ASN A 22 -8.88 5.76 -22.22
C ASN A 22 -7.77 6.56 -21.47
N ASN A 23 -8.03 7.81 -21.16
CA ASN A 23 -7.34 8.50 -20.10
C ASN A 23 -7.97 7.96 -18.80
N SER A 24 -7.48 6.82 -18.30
CA SER A 24 -7.77 6.44 -16.93
C SER A 24 -7.18 7.53 -16.05
N GLU A 25 -8.03 8.24 -15.34
CA GLU A 25 -7.60 9.24 -14.37
C GLU A 25 -6.65 8.55 -13.39
N ILE A 26 -5.45 9.10 -13.22
CA ILE A 26 -4.48 8.54 -12.27
C ILE A 26 -5.02 8.84 -10.88
N VAL A 27 -5.29 7.80 -10.09
CA VAL A 27 -5.59 7.89 -8.67
C VAL A 27 -4.31 7.59 -7.91
N THR A 28 -3.72 8.60 -7.28
CA THR A 28 -2.48 8.46 -6.51
C THR A 28 -2.79 7.84 -5.14
N ILE A 29 -2.18 6.70 -4.84
CA ILE A 29 -2.38 5.96 -3.59
C ILE A 29 -1.04 5.71 -2.91
N ASP A 30 -0.91 6.16 -1.67
CA ASP A 30 0.17 5.74 -0.79
C ASP A 30 -0.33 4.67 0.17
N THR A 31 0.28 3.50 0.14
CA THR A 31 -0.21 2.32 0.84
C THR A 31 0.24 2.18 2.28
N HIS A 32 1.21 2.97 2.73
CA HIS A 32 1.74 2.84 4.08
C HIS A 32 2.25 4.17 4.62
N ILE A 33 1.47 4.74 5.55
CA ILE A 33 1.80 5.99 6.23
C ILE A 33 1.55 5.79 7.72
N ASP A 34 2.61 5.91 8.52
CA ASP A 34 2.49 5.79 9.97
C ASP A 34 1.82 7.01 10.59
N ILE A 35 1.18 6.80 11.74
CA ILE A 35 0.56 7.88 12.50
C ILE A 35 1.02 7.86 13.96
N ASN A 36 1.17 9.05 14.54
CA ASN A 36 1.35 9.24 15.97
C ASN A 36 0.07 9.84 16.56
N VAL A 37 -0.53 9.16 17.53
CA VAL A 37 -1.79 9.58 18.18
C VAL A 37 -1.69 10.95 18.86
N GLU A 38 -0.49 11.41 19.22
CA GLU A 38 -0.25 12.74 19.77
C GLU A 38 -0.61 13.86 18.78
N ASN A 39 -0.63 13.56 17.47
CA ASN A 39 -1.03 14.47 16.41
C ASN A 39 -2.55 14.43 16.09
N PHE A 40 -3.37 13.90 17.00
CA PHE A 40 -4.84 13.82 16.83
C PHE A 40 -5.56 14.43 18.03
N THR A 41 -5.21 15.66 18.38
CA THR A 41 -5.82 16.47 19.43
C THR A 41 -6.48 17.71 18.85
N ASP A 42 -7.34 18.40 19.63
CA ASP A 42 -7.99 19.63 19.19
C ASP A 42 -6.97 20.76 18.89
N SER A 43 -5.83 20.74 19.56
CA SER A 43 -4.81 21.78 19.42
C SER A 43 -3.69 21.43 18.42
N LEU A 44 -3.55 20.15 18.05
CA LEU A 44 -2.58 19.64 17.09
C LEU A 44 -3.16 18.44 16.36
N ASN A 45 -3.46 18.59 15.08
CA ASN A 45 -3.98 17.50 14.26
C ASN A 45 -3.59 17.67 12.79
N TYR A 46 -3.84 16.66 11.99
CA TYR A 46 -3.42 16.60 10.58
C TYR A 46 -4.16 17.58 9.64
N THR A 47 -5.09 18.40 10.12
CA THR A 47 -5.60 19.55 9.34
C THR A 47 -4.63 20.72 9.31
N MET A 48 -3.55 20.66 10.07
CA MET A 48 -2.53 21.68 10.23
C MET A 48 -1.21 21.23 9.58
N ASN A 49 -0.32 22.18 9.31
CA ASN A 49 1.07 21.87 8.97
C ASN A 49 1.78 21.35 10.25
N THR A 50 1.75 20.04 10.40
CA THR A 50 2.48 19.34 11.47
C THR A 50 3.92 19.10 11.06
N ASN A 51 4.80 18.82 12.04
CA ASN A 51 6.17 18.40 11.75
C ASN A 51 6.23 16.89 11.46
N THR A 52 5.38 16.45 10.51
CA THR A 52 5.26 15.07 10.02
C THR A 52 5.38 15.07 8.50
N GLN A 53 5.77 13.93 7.91
CA GLN A 53 5.85 13.79 6.46
C GLN A 53 4.45 13.76 5.82
N PHE A 54 3.46 13.24 6.55
CA PHE A 54 2.06 13.27 6.14
C PHE A 54 1.23 14.20 7.03
N ASN A 55 0.44 15.07 6.40
CA ASN A 55 -0.67 15.84 6.94
C ASN A 55 -1.57 16.27 5.77
N LEU A 56 -2.78 16.74 6.03
CA LEU A 56 -3.72 17.10 4.95
C LEU A 56 -3.24 18.26 4.07
N PRO A 57 -2.58 19.33 4.58
CA PRO A 57 -1.95 20.32 3.71
C PRO A 57 -0.96 19.71 2.71
N ASN A 58 -0.03 18.85 3.16
CA ASN A 58 0.93 18.18 2.29
C ASN A 58 0.22 17.24 1.30
N MET A 59 -0.78 16.48 1.76
CA MET A 59 -1.58 15.61 0.91
C MET A 59 -2.26 16.37 -0.24
N MET A 60 -2.80 17.57 0.06
CA MET A 60 -3.44 18.43 -0.94
C MET A 60 -2.44 19.05 -1.89
N GLU A 61 -1.29 19.52 -1.40
CA GLU A 61 -0.23 20.14 -2.20
C GLU A 61 0.41 19.15 -3.18
N GLY A 62 0.68 17.90 -2.73
CA GLY A 62 1.26 16.85 -3.55
C GLY A 62 0.26 16.10 -4.43
N ASP A 63 -1.00 16.46 -4.38
CA ASP A 63 -2.10 15.78 -5.10
C ASP A 63 -2.15 14.27 -4.85
N LEU A 64 -1.92 13.86 -3.59
CA LEU A 64 -2.15 12.50 -3.13
C LEU A 64 -3.65 12.30 -2.92
N ASP A 65 -4.24 11.30 -3.57
CA ASP A 65 -5.69 11.06 -3.53
C ASP A 65 -6.12 10.15 -2.40
N VAL A 66 -5.34 9.11 -2.12
CA VAL A 66 -5.64 8.08 -1.13
C VAL A 66 -4.43 7.85 -0.23
N ALA A 67 -4.63 8.00 1.07
CA ALA A 67 -3.63 7.70 2.10
C ALA A 67 -4.09 6.50 2.96
N TRP A 68 -3.25 5.45 3.02
CA TRP A 68 -3.45 4.35 3.97
C TRP A 68 -2.76 4.69 5.27
N LEU A 69 -3.56 5.06 6.29
CA LEU A 69 -3.05 5.34 7.63
C LEU A 69 -2.92 4.04 8.42
N VAL A 70 -1.77 3.84 9.04
CA VAL A 70 -1.39 2.54 9.60
C VAL A 70 -1.63 2.49 11.11
N VAL A 71 -2.37 1.47 11.51
CA VAL A 71 -2.50 1.05 12.91
C VAL A 71 -1.31 0.14 13.23
N TYR A 72 -0.13 0.77 13.36
CA TYR A 72 1.10 0.12 13.75
C TYR A 72 1.15 -0.13 15.25
N THR A 73 1.66 -1.30 15.66
CA THR A 73 1.98 -1.62 17.04
C THR A 73 3.35 -2.27 17.13
N ALA A 74 4.25 -1.66 17.91
CA ALA A 74 5.57 -2.22 18.15
C ALA A 74 5.49 -3.61 18.80
N GLN A 75 6.42 -4.50 18.47
CA GLN A 75 6.53 -5.81 19.09
C GLN A 75 6.93 -5.65 20.56
N GLY A 76 6.12 -6.25 21.44
CA GLY A 76 6.37 -6.34 22.89
C GLY A 76 6.45 -7.77 23.37
N GLU A 77 6.36 -7.96 24.69
CA GLU A 77 6.39 -9.25 25.33
C GLU A 77 5.17 -10.12 24.97
N LEU A 78 5.41 -11.42 24.73
CA LEU A 78 4.36 -12.38 24.39
C LEU A 78 3.65 -12.89 25.63
N ASN A 79 3.00 -11.98 26.37
CA ASN A 79 2.25 -12.27 27.58
C ASN A 79 0.97 -11.42 27.64
N GLU A 80 0.13 -11.68 28.64
CA GLU A 80 -1.18 -11.02 28.78
C GLU A 80 -1.07 -9.49 28.88
N GLU A 81 -0.06 -8.98 29.61
CA GLU A 81 0.16 -7.53 29.76
C GLU A 81 0.61 -6.90 28.45
N GLY A 82 1.53 -7.55 27.71
CA GLY A 82 1.99 -7.12 26.41
C GLY A 82 0.86 -7.09 25.37
N PHE A 83 0.07 -8.16 25.29
CA PHE A 83 -1.08 -8.22 24.38
C PHE A 83 -2.14 -7.16 24.70
N LYS A 84 -2.41 -6.92 25.98
CA LYS A 84 -3.35 -5.89 26.40
C LYS A 84 -2.87 -4.49 26.00
N ALA A 85 -1.62 -4.17 26.29
CA ALA A 85 -1.03 -2.87 25.91
C ALA A 85 -1.03 -2.68 24.38
N ALA A 86 -0.71 -3.73 23.63
CA ALA A 86 -0.74 -3.71 22.17
C ALA A 86 -2.15 -3.46 21.61
N TYR A 87 -3.16 -4.14 22.16
CA TYR A 87 -4.55 -3.93 21.76
C TYR A 87 -5.03 -2.49 22.07
N GLU A 88 -4.71 -1.97 23.25
CA GLU A 88 -5.05 -0.60 23.66
C GLU A 88 -4.39 0.43 22.74
N ASN A 89 -3.11 0.20 22.33
CA ASN A 89 -2.44 1.03 21.34
C ASN A 89 -3.16 0.99 19.97
N ALA A 90 -3.51 -0.20 19.48
CA ALA A 90 -4.22 -0.32 18.20
C ALA A 90 -5.58 0.41 18.24
N ILE A 91 -6.36 0.26 19.31
CA ILE A 91 -7.64 0.96 19.48
C ILE A 91 -7.44 2.48 19.49
N SER A 92 -6.40 2.99 20.17
CA SER A 92 -6.11 4.42 20.23
C SER A 92 -5.82 5.01 18.83
N LYS A 93 -5.15 4.24 17.96
CA LYS A 93 -4.88 4.64 16.57
C LYS A 93 -6.14 4.60 15.69
N PHE A 94 -6.96 3.57 15.83
CA PHE A 94 -8.28 3.56 15.17
C PHE A 94 -9.14 4.75 15.59
N ASP A 95 -9.18 5.08 16.90
CA ASP A 95 -9.92 6.24 17.40
C ASP A 95 -9.36 7.56 16.87
N ALA A 96 -8.05 7.66 16.70
CA ALA A 96 -7.39 8.82 16.12
C ALA A 96 -7.82 9.03 14.66
N ILE A 97 -7.80 7.98 13.84
CA ILE A 97 -8.23 8.03 12.44
C ILE A 97 -9.73 8.37 12.37
N ASP A 98 -10.55 7.77 13.24
CA ASP A 98 -11.99 8.08 13.30
C ASP A 98 -12.24 9.58 13.59
N ARG A 99 -11.51 10.17 14.56
CA ARG A 99 -11.58 11.60 14.82
C ARG A 99 -11.14 12.45 13.62
N LEU A 100 -10.10 12.05 12.89
CA LEU A 100 -9.66 12.76 11.70
C LEU A 100 -10.81 12.89 10.68
N VAL A 101 -11.43 11.76 10.35
CA VAL A 101 -12.43 11.72 9.26
C VAL A 101 -13.80 12.25 9.69
N ASN A 102 -14.18 12.12 10.96
CA ASN A 102 -15.53 12.49 11.44
C ASN A 102 -15.59 13.82 12.22
N GLU A 103 -14.48 14.24 12.85
CA GLU A 103 -14.49 15.43 13.72
C GLU A 103 -13.61 16.55 13.14
N TYR A 104 -12.34 16.26 12.78
CA TYR A 104 -11.39 17.30 12.40
C TYR A 104 -11.54 17.73 10.93
N ALA A 105 -11.73 16.77 10.02
CA ALA A 105 -11.73 17.05 8.58
C ALA A 105 -12.89 16.41 7.78
N PRO A 106 -14.14 16.37 8.29
CA PRO A 106 -15.25 15.65 7.62
C PRO A 106 -15.62 16.20 6.24
N ASN A 107 -15.19 17.44 5.94
CA ASN A 107 -15.42 18.07 4.64
C ASN A 107 -14.24 17.88 3.66
N GLN A 108 -13.10 17.41 4.09
CA GLN A 108 -11.88 17.27 3.29
C GLN A 108 -11.56 15.81 2.98
N VAL A 109 -11.80 14.90 3.92
CA VAL A 109 -11.52 13.47 3.79
C VAL A 109 -12.72 12.62 4.16
N GLU A 110 -12.74 11.37 3.71
CA GLU A 110 -13.74 10.36 4.09
C GLU A 110 -13.05 8.98 4.13
N LEU A 111 -13.47 8.09 5.03
CA LEU A 111 -12.97 6.72 5.12
C LEU A 111 -13.57 5.87 4.00
N ALA A 112 -12.73 5.19 3.22
CA ALA A 112 -13.13 4.21 2.23
C ALA A 112 -12.93 2.79 2.76
N LEU A 113 -13.86 1.91 2.40
CA LEU A 113 -13.85 0.49 2.77
C LEU A 113 -13.78 -0.43 1.55
N SER A 114 -13.88 0.14 0.34
CA SER A 114 -13.89 -0.56 -0.95
C SER A 114 -13.43 0.39 -2.07
N THR A 115 -13.12 -0.17 -3.24
CA THR A 115 -12.83 0.62 -4.45
C THR A 115 -14.02 1.49 -4.86
N GLU A 116 -15.26 1.03 -4.67
CA GLU A 116 -16.46 1.83 -4.93
C GLU A 116 -16.50 3.08 -4.02
N ASP A 117 -16.14 2.94 -2.74
CA ASP A 117 -16.03 4.08 -1.81
C ASP A 117 -14.95 5.05 -2.26
N VAL A 118 -13.76 4.58 -2.68
CA VAL A 118 -12.69 5.43 -3.22
C VAL A 118 -13.23 6.30 -4.35
N ASN A 119 -13.82 5.69 -5.37
CA ASN A 119 -14.37 6.39 -6.52
C ASN A 119 -15.48 7.39 -6.11
N ARG A 120 -16.37 7.00 -5.21
CA ARG A 120 -17.47 7.82 -4.70
C ARG A 120 -16.98 9.06 -3.93
N ILE A 121 -15.91 8.89 -3.15
CA ILE A 121 -15.34 9.97 -2.32
C ILE A 121 -14.59 10.96 -3.20
N LEU A 122 -13.75 10.49 -4.11
CA LEU A 122 -13.03 11.33 -5.08
C LEU A 122 -14.00 12.12 -5.97
N ALA A 123 -15.09 11.51 -6.42
CA ALA A 123 -16.13 12.19 -7.20
C ALA A 123 -16.81 13.34 -6.43
N LYS A 124 -16.71 13.39 -5.11
CA LYS A 124 -17.17 14.51 -4.26
C LYS A 124 -16.10 15.60 -4.08
N GLY A 125 -14.92 15.42 -4.64
CA GLY A 125 -13.77 16.32 -4.47
C GLY A 125 -13.11 16.22 -3.09
N LYS A 126 -13.29 15.11 -2.37
CA LYS A 126 -12.60 14.83 -1.11
C LYS A 126 -11.44 13.89 -1.36
N LYS A 127 -10.44 13.92 -0.49
CA LYS A 127 -9.39 12.91 -0.42
C LYS A 127 -9.85 11.70 0.41
N VAL A 128 -9.17 10.58 0.22
CA VAL A 128 -9.58 9.29 0.78
C VAL A 128 -8.61 8.84 1.87
N ILE A 129 -9.15 8.35 2.98
CA ILE A 129 -8.39 7.64 4.00
C ILE A 129 -8.78 6.17 3.95
N MET A 130 -7.79 5.28 4.01
CA MET A 130 -7.96 3.84 4.21
C MET A 130 -7.12 3.38 5.40
N ILE A 131 -7.37 2.20 5.93
CA ILE A 131 -6.71 1.72 7.15
C ILE A 131 -6.01 0.38 6.90
N GLY A 132 -4.70 0.36 7.15
CA GLY A 132 -3.90 -0.83 7.30
C GLY A 132 -3.61 -1.15 8.77
N VAL A 133 -3.37 -2.41 9.08
CA VAL A 133 -2.88 -2.84 10.40
C VAL A 133 -1.51 -3.45 10.23
N GLU A 134 -0.54 -2.90 10.91
CA GLU A 134 0.80 -3.44 10.93
C GLU A 134 1.13 -4.04 12.28
N ASN A 135 1.53 -5.33 12.23
CA ASN A 135 1.76 -6.21 13.35
C ASN A 135 0.47 -6.67 14.05
N ALA A 136 -0.07 -7.81 13.60
CA ALA A 136 -1.21 -8.47 14.22
C ALA A 136 -0.97 -8.85 15.71
N TYR A 137 0.24 -8.69 16.24
CA TYR A 137 0.57 -8.81 17.66
C TYR A 137 -0.48 -8.13 18.54
N SER A 138 -1.01 -6.99 18.10
CA SER A 138 -2.09 -6.24 18.76
C SER A 138 -3.42 -6.98 18.89
N MET A 139 -3.62 -8.07 18.14
CA MET A 139 -4.82 -8.92 18.28
C MET A 139 -4.76 -9.87 19.47
N GLY A 140 -3.59 -9.99 20.13
CA GLY A 140 -3.40 -10.93 21.25
C GLY A 140 -3.62 -12.38 20.81
N LEU A 141 -4.28 -13.17 21.67
CA LEU A 141 -4.64 -14.56 21.38
C LEU A 141 -6.13 -14.72 20.99
N ASP A 142 -6.89 -13.62 20.92
CA ASP A 142 -8.32 -13.61 20.58
C ASP A 142 -8.50 -13.29 19.10
N THR A 143 -8.64 -14.33 18.26
CA THR A 143 -8.84 -14.20 16.83
C THR A 143 -10.13 -13.44 16.43
N SER A 144 -11.09 -13.25 17.38
CA SER A 144 -12.26 -12.39 17.15
C SER A 144 -11.89 -10.92 16.97
N ASN A 145 -10.67 -10.52 17.30
CA ASN A 145 -10.17 -9.18 17.05
C ASN A 145 -9.98 -8.88 15.56
N VAL A 146 -9.86 -9.89 14.70
CA VAL A 146 -9.90 -9.71 13.23
C VAL A 146 -11.22 -9.05 12.82
N GLU A 147 -12.37 -9.58 13.30
CA GLU A 147 -13.68 -8.98 13.02
C GLU A 147 -13.80 -7.56 13.56
N LYS A 148 -13.30 -7.31 14.78
CA LYS A 148 -13.34 -6.00 15.42
C LYS A 148 -12.54 -4.97 14.60
N PHE A 149 -11.35 -5.33 14.14
CA PHE A 149 -10.51 -4.45 13.32
C PHE A 149 -11.11 -4.23 11.93
N TRP A 150 -11.68 -5.28 11.31
CA TRP A 150 -12.44 -5.14 10.07
C TRP A 150 -13.61 -4.15 10.21
N LYS A 151 -14.39 -4.23 11.29
CA LYS A 151 -15.49 -3.28 11.59
C LYS A 151 -14.99 -1.85 11.80
N ARG A 152 -13.76 -1.68 12.25
CA ARG A 152 -13.09 -0.38 12.38
C ARG A 152 -12.49 0.14 11.07
N GLY A 153 -12.60 -0.61 9.99
CA GLY A 153 -12.17 -0.19 8.65
C GLY A 153 -10.85 -0.79 8.17
N ALA A 154 -10.21 -1.69 8.90
CA ALA A 154 -8.99 -2.36 8.43
C ALA A 154 -9.24 -3.11 7.11
N ARG A 155 -8.36 -2.91 6.12
CA ARG A 155 -8.45 -3.56 4.81
C ARG A 155 -7.17 -4.29 4.40
N TYR A 156 -6.08 -4.12 5.14
CA TYR A 156 -4.97 -5.09 5.14
C TYR A 156 -4.43 -5.32 6.55
N VAL A 157 -3.77 -6.46 6.74
CA VAL A 157 -3.11 -6.84 8.00
C VAL A 157 -1.81 -7.57 7.70
N SER A 158 -0.68 -7.09 8.26
CA SER A 158 0.55 -7.88 8.36
C SER A 158 0.60 -8.63 9.69
N LEU A 159 1.09 -9.89 9.67
CA LEU A 159 1.09 -10.70 10.89
C LEU A 159 2.18 -10.29 11.87
N THR A 160 3.30 -9.76 11.38
CA THR A 160 4.44 -9.34 12.21
C THR A 160 4.91 -7.94 11.82
N HIS A 161 5.70 -7.36 12.72
CA HIS A 161 6.67 -6.31 12.42
C HIS A 161 8.09 -6.84 12.72
N ASN A 162 8.96 -6.06 13.32
CA ASN A 162 10.30 -6.48 13.72
C ASN A 162 10.24 -7.33 15.01
N GLY A 163 10.23 -8.65 14.85
CA GLY A 163 10.17 -9.64 15.92
C GLY A 163 9.12 -10.73 15.67
N HIS A 164 9.46 -11.95 16.05
CA HIS A 164 8.51 -13.07 16.03
C HIS A 164 7.38 -12.81 17.03
N ASN A 165 6.17 -13.25 16.71
CA ASN A 165 5.04 -13.14 17.62
C ASN A 165 4.20 -14.42 17.64
N GLN A 166 3.05 -14.39 18.30
CA GLN A 166 2.16 -15.55 18.44
C GLN A 166 1.59 -16.10 17.13
N PHE A 167 1.67 -15.36 16.03
CA PHE A 167 1.12 -15.74 14.72
C PHE A 167 2.17 -16.21 13.73
N SER A 168 3.35 -15.56 13.71
CA SER A 168 4.29 -15.74 12.63
C SER A 168 5.74 -15.43 13.03
N ASP A 169 6.66 -16.03 12.30
CA ASP A 169 8.05 -15.60 12.28
C ASP A 169 8.20 -14.32 11.45
N SER A 170 9.05 -13.41 11.94
CA SER A 170 9.44 -12.17 11.27
C SER A 170 10.71 -12.36 10.44
N ASN A 171 10.90 -11.50 9.44
CA ASN A 171 12.12 -11.36 8.66
C ASN A 171 13.37 -11.07 9.54
N THR A 172 13.19 -10.54 10.74
CA THR A 172 14.29 -10.30 11.70
C THR A 172 15.03 -11.58 12.08
N GLY A 173 14.39 -12.75 11.97
CA GLY A 173 15.03 -14.05 12.14
C GLY A 173 16.18 -14.32 11.17
N GLU A 174 16.28 -13.60 10.05
CA GLU A 174 17.46 -13.70 9.16
C GLU A 174 18.70 -13.04 9.78
N PHE A 175 18.54 -12.00 10.61
CA PHE A 175 19.66 -11.33 11.28
C PHE A 175 20.22 -12.12 12.46
N ASP A 176 19.35 -12.64 13.32
CA ASP A 176 19.71 -13.30 14.57
C ASP A 176 19.67 -14.83 14.47
N ARG A 177 19.24 -15.38 13.32
CA ARG A 177 19.11 -16.82 13.02
C ARG A 177 18.15 -17.50 13.99
N THR A 178 17.07 -16.83 14.34
CA THR A 178 16.01 -17.37 15.18
C THR A 178 14.75 -17.68 14.37
N SER A 179 13.93 -18.57 14.90
CA SER A 179 12.62 -18.92 14.40
C SER A 179 11.79 -19.44 15.59
N MET A 180 10.54 -19.07 15.66
CA MET A 180 9.63 -19.53 16.69
C MET A 180 8.68 -20.62 16.18
N HIS A 181 8.26 -20.53 14.93
CA HIS A 181 7.22 -21.38 14.33
C HIS A 181 7.65 -22.11 13.06
N ASN A 182 8.83 -21.79 12.54
CA ASN A 182 9.25 -22.19 11.18
C ASN A 182 8.20 -21.73 10.13
N GLY A 183 7.84 -20.45 10.20
CA GLY A 183 6.84 -19.80 9.38
C GLY A 183 5.63 -19.34 10.19
N LEU A 184 4.46 -19.90 9.92
CA LEU A 184 3.22 -19.59 10.64
C LEU A 184 2.99 -20.54 11.82
N SER A 185 2.50 -20.01 12.93
CA SER A 185 1.87 -20.83 13.99
C SER A 185 0.51 -21.35 13.53
N ASP A 186 -0.10 -22.28 14.30
CA ASP A 186 -1.47 -22.72 14.01
C ASP A 186 -2.48 -21.56 14.19
N LEU A 187 -2.23 -20.66 15.16
CA LEU A 187 -3.04 -19.45 15.34
C LEU A 187 -2.86 -18.48 14.15
N GLY A 188 -1.66 -18.37 13.60
CA GLY A 188 -1.39 -17.58 12.40
C GLY A 188 -2.15 -18.09 11.18
N LYS A 189 -2.21 -19.42 11.00
CA LYS A 189 -3.00 -20.03 9.92
C LYS A 189 -4.49 -19.73 10.06
N GLU A 190 -5.05 -19.80 11.28
CA GLU A 190 -6.44 -19.40 11.56
C GLU A 190 -6.69 -17.94 11.21
N VAL A 191 -5.75 -17.03 11.54
CA VAL A 191 -5.89 -15.61 11.17
C VAL A 191 -5.88 -15.42 9.67
N ILE A 192 -5.05 -16.13 8.89
CA ILE A 192 -5.07 -16.09 7.42
C ILE A 192 -6.46 -16.48 6.86
N GLU A 193 -7.08 -17.53 7.41
CA GLU A 193 -8.43 -17.94 7.01
C GLU A 193 -9.48 -16.85 7.33
N LEU A 194 -9.37 -16.21 8.49
CA LEU A 194 -10.26 -15.13 8.89
C LEU A 194 -10.07 -13.86 8.05
N LEU A 195 -8.83 -13.52 7.67
CA LEU A 195 -8.57 -12.39 6.77
C LEU A 195 -9.26 -12.61 5.41
N ASN A 196 -9.14 -13.81 4.83
CA ASN A 196 -9.87 -14.16 3.62
C ASN A 196 -11.40 -14.11 3.83
N TYR A 197 -11.91 -14.61 4.97
CA TYR A 197 -13.33 -14.62 5.28
C TYR A 197 -13.93 -13.20 5.34
N TYR A 198 -13.21 -12.24 5.93
CA TYR A 198 -13.67 -10.86 6.07
C TYR A 198 -13.30 -9.95 4.88
N GLY A 199 -12.55 -10.45 3.89
CA GLY A 199 -12.11 -9.64 2.75
C GLY A 199 -11.08 -8.58 3.14
N ILE A 200 -10.12 -8.99 3.97
CA ILE A 200 -8.95 -8.17 4.38
C ILE A 200 -7.74 -8.71 3.60
N MET A 201 -7.01 -7.84 2.93
CA MET A 201 -5.78 -8.20 2.22
C MET A 201 -4.72 -8.70 3.21
N ILE A 202 -4.08 -9.82 2.87
CA ILE A 202 -2.95 -10.37 3.62
C ILE A 202 -1.70 -9.63 3.20
N ASP A 203 -1.07 -8.93 4.14
CA ASP A 203 0.17 -8.19 3.89
C ASP A 203 1.38 -9.03 4.30
N ILE A 204 2.31 -9.21 3.34
CA ILE A 204 3.54 -9.98 3.54
C ILE A 204 4.76 -9.11 3.85
N SER A 205 4.59 -7.80 4.04
CA SER A 205 5.67 -6.96 4.56
C SER A 205 5.98 -7.36 6.01
N HIS A 206 7.24 -7.63 6.34
CA HIS A 206 7.79 -8.09 7.62
C HIS A 206 7.79 -9.59 7.96
N PRO A 207 6.84 -10.45 7.60
CA PRO A 207 6.97 -11.89 7.84
C PRO A 207 8.25 -12.49 7.24
N SER A 208 8.73 -13.58 7.82
CA SER A 208 9.87 -14.34 7.30
C SER A 208 9.55 -14.94 5.92
N LYS A 209 10.57 -15.23 5.11
CA LYS A 209 10.38 -15.87 3.79
C LYS A 209 9.56 -17.14 3.87
N GLU A 210 9.77 -17.98 4.88
CA GLU A 210 9.00 -19.21 5.07
C GLU A 210 7.55 -18.92 5.45
N ALA A 211 7.29 -17.88 6.29
CA ALA A 211 5.93 -17.45 6.58
C ALA A 211 5.23 -16.92 5.32
N ILE A 212 5.90 -16.11 4.50
CA ILE A 212 5.37 -15.62 3.22
C ILE A 212 4.98 -16.77 2.30
N ARG A 213 5.82 -17.79 2.17
CA ARG A 213 5.51 -18.98 1.38
C ARG A 213 4.22 -19.65 1.86
N GLN A 214 4.12 -19.88 3.17
CA GLN A 214 2.92 -20.49 3.77
C GLN A 214 1.69 -19.60 3.64
N MET A 215 1.82 -18.27 3.80
CA MET A 215 0.71 -17.32 3.59
C MET A 215 0.19 -17.39 2.15
N THR A 216 1.10 -17.41 1.18
CA THR A 216 0.75 -17.51 -0.25
C THR A 216 0.04 -18.83 -0.59
N GLU A 217 0.48 -19.93 0.00
CA GLU A 217 -0.14 -21.26 -0.21
C GLU A 217 -1.52 -21.39 0.45
N LEU A 218 -1.74 -20.73 1.60
CA LEU A 218 -2.99 -20.80 2.36
C LEU A 218 -4.02 -19.79 1.89
N SER A 219 -3.58 -18.64 1.35
CA SER A 219 -4.50 -17.59 0.90
C SER A 219 -5.35 -18.06 -0.26
N LYS A 220 -6.66 -17.79 -0.19
CA LYS A 220 -7.62 -17.99 -1.28
C LYS A 220 -7.74 -16.76 -2.18
N ALA A 221 -7.11 -15.67 -1.79
CA ALA A 221 -7.16 -14.37 -2.42
C ALA A 221 -5.74 -13.86 -2.73
N PRO A 222 -5.57 -12.90 -3.64
CA PRO A 222 -4.30 -12.24 -3.85
C PRO A 222 -3.73 -11.62 -2.58
N ILE A 223 -2.40 -11.70 -2.40
CA ILE A 223 -1.66 -11.09 -1.29
C ILE A 223 -1.08 -9.74 -1.70
N ILE A 224 -0.71 -8.93 -0.71
CA ILE A 224 0.04 -7.70 -0.95
C ILE A 224 1.35 -7.69 -0.15
N ALA A 225 2.35 -6.94 -0.65
CA ALA A 225 3.39 -6.38 0.18
C ALA A 225 3.13 -4.86 0.25
N SER A 226 2.69 -4.36 1.40
CA SER A 226 2.28 -2.96 1.56
C SER A 226 3.43 -1.97 1.42
N HIS A 227 4.67 -2.38 1.78
CA HIS A 227 5.88 -1.58 1.72
C HIS A 227 7.13 -2.48 1.73
N SER A 228 7.64 -2.83 0.55
CA SER A 228 8.86 -3.65 0.37
C SER A 228 9.56 -3.29 -0.93
N SER A 229 10.85 -3.62 -1.04
CA SER A 229 11.64 -3.34 -2.25
C SER A 229 12.32 -4.61 -2.79
N ALA A 230 13.09 -4.52 -3.88
CA ALA A 230 13.69 -5.66 -4.53
C ALA A 230 15.03 -6.08 -3.89
N ARG A 231 15.12 -7.31 -3.39
CA ARG A 231 16.36 -7.84 -2.81
C ARG A 231 17.46 -8.03 -3.85
N GLY A 232 17.10 -8.21 -5.11
CA GLY A 232 18.06 -8.32 -6.21
C GLY A 232 18.91 -7.07 -6.44
N LEU A 233 18.42 -5.88 -6.03
CA LEU A 233 19.16 -4.62 -6.09
C LEU A 233 19.82 -4.26 -4.75
N ARG A 234 19.15 -4.54 -3.64
CA ARG A 234 19.66 -4.30 -2.29
C ARG A 234 19.41 -5.52 -1.41
N ASP A 235 20.47 -6.28 -1.08
CA ASP A 235 20.36 -7.45 -0.20
C ASP A 235 20.06 -7.02 1.24
N HIS A 236 18.77 -7.01 1.54
CA HIS A 236 18.24 -6.69 2.86
C HIS A 236 17.06 -7.61 3.19
N PRO A 237 16.94 -8.18 4.41
CA PRO A 237 15.88 -9.12 4.76
C PRO A 237 14.44 -8.58 4.64
N ARG A 238 14.26 -7.25 4.63
CA ARG A 238 12.96 -6.62 4.39
C ARG A 238 12.59 -6.54 2.91
N ASN A 239 13.56 -6.71 2.02
CA ASN A 239 13.33 -6.75 0.59
C ASN A 239 12.95 -8.15 0.16
N VAL A 240 12.09 -8.26 -0.85
CA VAL A 240 11.66 -9.53 -1.43
C VAL A 240 12.62 -9.98 -2.51
N ASP A 241 12.98 -11.26 -2.52
CA ASP A 241 13.81 -11.85 -3.56
C ASP A 241 12.99 -12.28 -4.80
N ASP A 242 13.68 -12.66 -5.88
CA ASP A 242 13.04 -13.01 -7.16
C ASP A 242 12.07 -14.20 -7.02
N GLU A 243 12.29 -15.11 -6.08
CA GLU A 243 11.37 -16.22 -5.82
C GLU A 243 10.09 -15.74 -5.16
N GLN A 244 10.19 -14.84 -4.17
CA GLN A 244 9.04 -14.21 -3.52
C GLN A 244 8.26 -13.30 -4.49
N LEU A 245 8.96 -12.57 -5.38
CA LEU A 245 8.32 -11.81 -6.46
C LEU A 245 7.49 -12.73 -7.36
N ASN A 246 8.01 -13.91 -7.72
CA ASN A 246 7.24 -14.86 -8.51
C ASN A 246 6.00 -15.39 -7.75
N TRP A 247 6.09 -15.61 -6.44
CA TRP A 247 4.92 -16.01 -5.64
C TRP A 247 3.83 -14.92 -5.66
N ILE A 248 4.21 -13.65 -5.55
CA ILE A 248 3.26 -12.51 -5.65
C ILE A 248 2.56 -12.52 -7.01
N LYS A 249 3.33 -12.65 -8.10
CA LYS A 249 2.80 -12.73 -9.47
C LYS A 249 1.85 -13.90 -9.66
N GLU A 250 2.26 -15.12 -9.28
CA GLU A 250 1.47 -16.35 -9.47
C GLU A 250 0.17 -16.34 -8.64
N ASN A 251 0.19 -15.68 -7.48
CA ASN A 251 -0.97 -15.49 -6.63
C ASN A 251 -1.91 -14.36 -7.14
N GLY A 252 -1.49 -13.54 -8.11
CA GLY A 252 -2.25 -12.39 -8.61
C GLY A 252 -2.07 -11.12 -7.75
N GLY A 253 -1.16 -11.14 -6.80
CA GLY A 253 -0.94 -10.07 -5.84
C GLY A 253 -0.20 -8.84 -6.38
N VAL A 254 0.17 -7.94 -5.46
CA VAL A 254 0.91 -6.72 -5.77
C VAL A 254 1.94 -6.40 -4.69
N ILE A 255 3.12 -5.92 -5.11
CA ILE A 255 4.14 -5.36 -4.21
C ILE A 255 4.18 -3.84 -4.38
N GLN A 256 4.08 -3.12 -3.26
CA GLN A 256 4.26 -1.67 -3.22
C GLN A 256 5.74 -1.37 -2.92
N THR A 257 6.43 -0.78 -3.89
CA THR A 257 7.82 -0.35 -3.73
C THR A 257 7.89 0.72 -2.67
N THR A 258 8.72 0.52 -1.64
CA THR A 258 8.83 1.50 -0.55
C THR A 258 9.98 2.47 -0.73
N ALA A 259 9.74 3.75 -0.43
CA ALA A 259 10.73 4.81 -0.47
C ALA A 259 11.56 4.92 0.83
N LEU A 260 11.95 3.78 1.41
CA LEU A 260 12.81 3.72 2.59
C LEU A 260 14.27 3.57 2.16
N GLY A 261 15.08 4.61 2.39
CA GLY A 261 16.40 4.76 1.77
C GLY A 261 17.34 3.56 1.93
N PHE A 262 17.44 2.96 3.12
CA PHE A 262 18.33 1.81 3.34
C PHE A 262 17.79 0.47 2.77
N PHE A 263 16.55 0.43 2.26
CA PHE A 263 16.05 -0.69 1.44
C PHE A 263 16.37 -0.51 -0.04
N LEU A 264 16.66 0.72 -0.46
CA LEU A 264 16.96 1.04 -1.85
C LEU A 264 18.44 0.95 -2.18
N THR A 265 19.31 1.37 -1.24
CA THR A 265 20.76 1.38 -1.45
C THR A 265 21.50 1.16 -0.14
N ASP A 266 22.77 0.71 -0.22
CA ASP A 266 23.72 0.69 0.91
C ASP A 266 24.61 1.93 0.97
N ARG A 267 24.40 2.85 0.05
CA ARG A 267 25.11 4.11 -0.07
C ARG A 267 24.61 5.10 0.99
N GLU A 268 25.51 5.63 1.81
CA GLU A 268 25.18 6.68 2.80
C GLU A 268 25.30 8.08 2.20
N ASP A 269 26.28 8.29 1.29
CA ASP A 269 26.55 9.56 0.65
C ASP A 269 26.84 9.37 -0.86
N PRO A 270 26.04 9.96 -1.77
CA PRO A 270 24.79 10.67 -1.50
C PRO A 270 23.71 9.74 -0.96
N PRO A 271 22.72 10.25 -0.19
CA PRO A 271 21.60 9.45 0.31
C PRO A 271 20.73 8.91 -0.84
N ALA A 272 19.85 7.95 -0.54
CA ALA A 272 18.90 7.42 -1.50
C ALA A 272 18.04 8.53 -2.11
N ASN A 273 17.75 8.41 -3.38
CA ASN A 273 17.02 9.40 -4.16
C ASN A 273 16.00 8.77 -5.11
N MET A 274 15.33 9.60 -5.89
CA MET A 274 14.29 9.19 -6.83
C MET A 274 14.80 8.17 -7.86
N ASP A 275 16.03 8.26 -8.34
CA ASP A 275 16.59 7.29 -9.30
C ASP A 275 16.72 5.90 -8.68
N ASP A 276 17.20 5.80 -7.43
CA ASP A 276 17.27 4.53 -6.70
C ASP A 276 15.87 3.90 -6.56
N PHE A 277 14.86 4.72 -6.26
CA PHE A 277 13.49 4.25 -6.11
C PHE A 277 12.92 3.76 -7.45
N MET A 278 13.13 4.50 -8.54
CA MET A 278 12.71 4.11 -9.88
C MET A 278 13.40 2.82 -10.33
N ASP A 279 14.69 2.62 -10.01
CA ASP A 279 15.43 1.39 -10.36
C ASP A 279 14.78 0.15 -9.71
N HIS A 280 14.28 0.27 -8.47
CA HIS A 280 13.53 -0.82 -7.83
C HIS A 280 12.18 -1.09 -8.49
N ILE A 281 11.45 -0.06 -8.90
CA ILE A 281 10.20 -0.21 -9.67
C ILE A 281 10.50 -0.90 -11.00
N ASP A 282 11.47 -0.40 -11.77
CA ASP A 282 11.86 -0.96 -13.07
C ASP A 282 12.25 -2.44 -12.96
N HIS A 283 13.07 -2.78 -11.95
CA HIS A 283 13.48 -4.16 -11.69
C HIS A 283 12.29 -5.08 -11.43
N MET A 284 11.36 -4.67 -10.57
CA MET A 284 10.21 -5.49 -10.24
C MET A 284 9.24 -5.60 -11.42
N VAL A 285 9.03 -4.51 -12.17
CA VAL A 285 8.22 -4.54 -13.40
C VAL A 285 8.83 -5.48 -14.45
N GLU A 286 10.16 -5.47 -14.62
CA GLU A 286 10.86 -6.42 -15.51
C GLU A 286 10.65 -7.89 -15.07
N LYS A 287 10.69 -8.16 -13.77
CA LYS A 287 10.58 -9.52 -13.21
C LYS A 287 9.17 -10.07 -13.23
N ILE A 288 8.20 -9.29 -12.77
CA ILE A 288 6.85 -9.82 -12.52
C ILE A 288 5.76 -9.14 -13.35
N GLY A 289 6.08 -8.07 -14.05
CA GLY A 289 5.14 -7.32 -14.89
C GLY A 289 4.46 -6.18 -14.18
N ILE A 290 4.00 -5.20 -14.98
CA ILE A 290 3.40 -3.95 -14.51
C ILE A 290 2.16 -4.14 -13.63
N ASP A 291 1.42 -5.22 -13.78
CA ASP A 291 0.16 -5.49 -13.07
C ASP A 291 0.37 -5.92 -11.60
N HIS A 292 1.63 -6.13 -11.18
CA HIS A 292 2.00 -6.65 -9.87
C HIS A 292 2.87 -5.70 -9.05
N VAL A 293 3.09 -4.47 -9.51
CA VAL A 293 3.95 -3.47 -8.84
C VAL A 293 3.15 -2.21 -8.52
N GLY A 294 3.49 -1.57 -7.41
CA GLY A 294 2.89 -0.32 -6.98
C GLY A 294 3.86 0.52 -6.15
N ILE A 295 3.34 1.51 -5.43
CA ILE A 295 4.09 2.59 -4.80
C ILE A 295 3.68 2.73 -3.33
N SER A 296 4.67 2.96 -2.45
CA SER A 296 4.51 3.24 -1.03
C SER A 296 5.62 4.16 -0.55
N SER A 297 5.30 5.09 0.35
CA SER A 297 6.30 5.99 0.91
C SER A 297 6.97 5.46 2.16
N ASP A 298 6.22 4.82 3.04
CA ASP A 298 6.58 4.53 4.43
C ASP A 298 6.80 5.82 5.24
N PHE A 299 6.06 6.91 4.91
CA PHE A 299 6.15 8.19 5.62
C PHE A 299 5.80 8.04 7.09
N ASP A 300 6.51 8.80 7.91
CA ASP A 300 6.44 8.77 9.37
C ASP A 300 6.80 7.40 10.01
N GLY A 301 7.08 6.35 9.19
CA GLY A 301 7.61 5.04 9.59
C GLY A 301 9.10 4.87 9.35
N GLY A 302 9.72 5.84 8.68
CA GLY A 302 11.15 5.85 8.34
C GLY A 302 11.44 6.11 6.86
N GLY A 303 10.41 6.17 6.05
CA GLY A 303 10.47 6.48 4.64
C GLY A 303 10.81 7.93 4.33
N GLY A 304 10.84 8.23 3.05
CA GLY A 304 11.28 9.51 2.51
C GLY A 304 12.69 9.43 1.94
N ILE A 305 12.84 9.93 0.72
CA ILE A 305 14.09 9.95 -0.04
C ILE A 305 14.27 11.33 -0.67
N VAL A 306 15.48 11.64 -1.13
CA VAL A 306 15.72 12.91 -1.85
C VAL A 306 14.83 12.96 -3.10
N GLY A 307 13.96 13.97 -3.15
CA GLY A 307 12.98 14.19 -4.23
C GLY A 307 11.58 13.65 -3.93
N TRP A 308 11.38 12.93 -2.81
CA TRP A 308 10.10 12.57 -2.22
C TRP A 308 10.25 12.45 -0.70
N GLU A 309 10.40 13.60 -0.05
CA GLU A 309 10.70 13.68 1.39
C GLU A 309 9.41 13.71 2.24
N ASP A 310 8.29 14.16 1.66
CA ASP A 310 6.97 14.18 2.30
C ASP A 310 5.84 14.13 1.26
N ALA A 311 4.59 14.08 1.74
CA ALA A 311 3.43 13.92 0.87
C ALA A 311 3.21 15.11 -0.09
N SER A 312 3.78 16.29 0.15
CA SER A 312 3.67 17.44 -0.77
C SER A 312 4.46 17.24 -2.07
N GLU A 313 5.41 16.31 -2.08
CA GLU A 313 6.27 15.99 -3.22
C GLU A 313 5.78 14.78 -4.05
N THR A 314 4.58 14.25 -3.78
CA THR A 314 4.03 13.05 -4.46
C THR A 314 4.06 13.15 -5.98
N MET A 315 3.82 14.33 -6.56
CA MET A 315 3.87 14.53 -8.01
C MET A 315 5.26 14.34 -8.62
N ASN A 316 6.34 14.41 -7.83
CA ASN A 316 7.69 14.14 -8.31
C ASN A 316 7.85 12.68 -8.74
N VAL A 317 7.20 11.74 -8.03
CA VAL A 317 7.16 10.32 -8.40
C VAL A 317 6.47 10.12 -9.74
N THR A 318 5.30 10.77 -9.94
CA THR A 318 4.58 10.73 -11.22
C THR A 318 5.44 11.25 -12.37
N ASN A 319 6.16 12.35 -12.15
CA ASN A 319 7.05 12.92 -13.16
C ASN A 319 8.24 12.00 -13.43
N ALA A 320 8.85 11.41 -12.41
CA ALA A 320 9.95 10.45 -12.59
C ALA A 320 9.52 9.20 -13.38
N LEU A 321 8.31 8.69 -13.16
CA LEU A 321 7.76 7.58 -13.96
C LEU A 321 7.60 7.98 -15.44
N ARG A 322 7.12 9.21 -15.73
CA ARG A 322 7.05 9.72 -17.10
C ARG A 322 8.44 9.84 -17.75
N GLU A 323 9.42 10.32 -17.01
CA GLU A 323 10.83 10.43 -17.47
C GLU A 323 11.44 9.05 -17.72
N ARG A 324 11.07 8.00 -16.99
CA ARG A 324 11.45 6.59 -17.24
C ARG A 324 10.72 5.97 -18.44
N GLY A 325 9.72 6.65 -18.99
CA GLY A 325 8.99 6.25 -20.19
C GLY A 325 7.73 5.42 -19.97
N TYR A 326 7.23 5.34 -18.73
CA TYR A 326 5.93 4.74 -18.45
C TYR A 326 4.80 5.55 -19.07
N SER A 327 3.85 4.88 -19.71
CA SER A 327 2.62 5.48 -20.22
C SER A 327 1.69 5.89 -19.08
N GLU A 328 0.77 6.83 -19.32
CA GLU A 328 -0.23 7.24 -18.30
C GLU A 328 -1.05 6.06 -17.78
N SER A 329 -1.34 5.08 -18.61
CA SER A 329 -2.05 3.87 -18.20
C SER A 329 -1.21 2.95 -17.28
N GLU A 330 0.10 2.87 -17.49
CA GLU A 330 1.02 2.14 -16.61
C GLU A 330 1.23 2.89 -15.30
N ILE A 331 1.34 4.22 -15.35
CA ILE A 331 1.41 5.07 -14.15
C ILE A 331 0.14 4.93 -13.30
N ALA A 332 -1.04 4.89 -13.93
CA ALA A 332 -2.29 4.66 -13.22
C ALA A 332 -2.33 3.28 -12.54
N LYS A 333 -1.73 2.24 -13.14
CA LYS A 333 -1.59 0.92 -12.50
C LYS A 333 -0.65 0.96 -11.30
N LEU A 334 0.54 1.56 -11.47
CA LEU A 334 1.55 1.66 -10.42
C LEU A 334 1.04 2.45 -9.20
N TRP A 335 0.34 3.55 -9.40
CA TRP A 335 -0.19 4.35 -8.30
C TRP A 335 -1.32 3.65 -7.53
N GLY A 336 -2.37 3.26 -8.19
CA GLY A 336 -3.52 2.75 -7.46
C GLY A 336 -4.24 1.57 -8.12
N GLY A 337 -4.20 1.48 -9.46
CA GLY A 337 -4.99 0.52 -10.21
C GLY A 337 -4.74 -0.94 -9.80
N ASN A 338 -3.47 -1.32 -9.57
CA ASN A 338 -3.12 -2.68 -9.16
C ASN A 338 -3.58 -3.00 -7.73
N LEU A 339 -3.42 -2.07 -6.80
CA LEU A 339 -3.86 -2.26 -5.42
C LEU A 339 -5.37 -2.36 -5.31
N LEU A 340 -6.11 -1.47 -5.99
CA LEU A 340 -7.56 -1.47 -5.98
C LEU A 340 -8.13 -2.73 -6.63
N ARG A 341 -7.51 -3.23 -7.71
CA ARG A 341 -7.83 -4.54 -8.29
C ARG A 341 -7.69 -5.66 -7.25
N VAL A 342 -6.58 -5.70 -6.52
CA VAL A 342 -6.38 -6.72 -5.47
C VAL A 342 -7.40 -6.57 -4.35
N LEU A 343 -7.73 -5.34 -3.92
CA LEU A 343 -8.76 -5.11 -2.93
C LEU A 343 -10.12 -5.65 -3.38
N ASP A 344 -10.51 -5.41 -4.64
CA ASP A 344 -11.76 -5.91 -5.19
C ASP A 344 -11.78 -7.44 -5.22
N GLU A 345 -10.73 -8.08 -5.75
CA GLU A 345 -10.62 -9.55 -5.82
C GLU A 345 -10.67 -10.19 -4.41
N VAL A 346 -10.02 -9.59 -3.42
CA VAL A 346 -10.05 -10.05 -2.02
C VAL A 346 -11.46 -9.92 -1.44
N GLN A 347 -12.16 -8.83 -1.73
CA GLN A 347 -13.52 -8.61 -1.23
C GLN A 347 -14.56 -9.46 -1.95
N GLU A 348 -14.37 -9.80 -3.23
CA GLU A 348 -15.23 -10.72 -3.98
C GLU A 348 -15.19 -12.16 -3.42
N ILE A 349 -14.02 -12.60 -2.92
CA ILE A 349 -13.85 -13.94 -2.33
C ILE A 349 -14.41 -14.00 -0.91
N ALA A 350 -14.61 -12.87 -0.26
CA ALA A 350 -15.05 -12.80 1.14
C ALA A 350 -16.41 -13.50 1.36
N ALA A 351 -16.52 -14.26 2.44
CA ALA A 351 -17.70 -15.05 2.78
C ALA A 351 -18.56 -14.45 3.90
N LYS A 352 -18.26 -13.24 4.34
CA LYS A 352 -18.94 -12.52 5.42
C LYS A 352 -20.39 -12.15 5.09
#